data_d01073a93a1315d63cbebbab3a7f0385
#
_entry.id   d01073a93a1315d63cbebbab3a7f0385
#
_cell.length_a   1.000
_cell.length_b   1.000
_cell.length_c   1.000
_cell.angle_alpha   90.00
_cell.angle_beta   90.00
_cell.angle_gamma   90.00
#
_symmetry.space_group_name_H-M   'P 1'
#
loop_
_entity.id
_entity.type
_entity.pdbx_description
1 polymer ?
#
loop_
_entity_poly.entity_id
_entity_poly.type
_entity_poly.pdbx_seq_one_letter_code
_entity_poly.pdbx_strand_id
1 'polypeptide(L)'
;VASTDCPGIAKAVEELGLDVKVVGVGTPNSFKPYVMSGTITKVKLWDPKVSGYVMCKLAADILAGEDIGDGEGFNAGVEGYENMSLSNGINRCLIGQADIPLTTDNIDEYDF
;
A
#
# COMPACT_ATOMS: atom_id res chain seq x y z
N VAL A 1 -10.63 2.26 6.66
CA VAL A 1 -10.14 2.20 8.05
C VAL A 1 -8.69 2.63 8.06
N ALA A 2 -8.33 3.55 8.95
CA ALA A 2 -6.97 4.06 9.03
C ALA A 2 -6.00 3.00 9.59
N SER A 3 -4.71 3.15 9.29
CA SER A 3 -3.68 2.19 9.70
C SER A 3 -3.57 2.00 11.21
N THR A 4 -4.00 2.99 11.99
CA THR A 4 -4.00 2.96 13.46
C THR A 4 -5.23 2.27 14.05
N ASP A 5 -6.34 2.17 13.30
CA ASP A 5 -7.61 1.65 13.81
C ASP A 5 -7.63 0.12 13.80
N CYS A 6 -7.06 -0.50 12.77
CA CYS A 6 -7.10 -1.95 12.60
C CYS A 6 -6.46 -2.74 13.75
N PRO A 7 -5.27 -2.37 14.27
CA PRO A 7 -4.69 -3.03 15.45
C PRO A 7 -5.58 -2.90 16.69
N GLY A 8 -6.20 -1.73 16.89
CA GLY A 8 -7.14 -1.50 17.99
C GLY A 8 -8.40 -2.36 17.88
N ILE A 9 -8.95 -2.48 16.66
CA ILE A 9 -10.11 -3.35 16.39
C ILE A 9 -9.71 -4.82 16.59
N ALA A 10 -8.57 -5.26 16.07
CA ALA A 10 -8.10 -6.63 16.22
C ALA A 10 -7.88 -7.00 17.69
N LYS A 11 -7.30 -6.09 18.48
CA LYS A 11 -7.14 -6.26 19.91
C LYS A 11 -8.49 -6.43 20.61
N ALA A 12 -9.47 -5.56 20.31
CA ALA A 12 -10.81 -5.67 20.89
C ALA A 12 -11.51 -6.98 20.50
N VAL A 13 -11.35 -7.45 19.26
CA VAL A 13 -11.88 -8.74 18.80
C VAL A 13 -11.31 -9.89 19.62
N GLU A 14 -10.00 -9.90 19.87
CA GLU A 14 -9.33 -10.93 20.67
C GLU A 14 -9.76 -10.87 22.15
N GLU A 15 -9.78 -9.67 22.75
CA GLU A 15 -10.17 -9.48 24.16
C GLU A 15 -11.62 -9.87 24.44
N LEU A 16 -12.50 -9.65 23.47
CA LEU A 16 -13.92 -9.99 23.59
C LEU A 16 -14.25 -11.42 23.12
N GLY A 17 -13.27 -12.16 22.61
CA GLY A 17 -13.45 -13.51 22.10
C GLY A 17 -14.42 -13.58 20.91
N LEU A 18 -14.46 -12.57 20.06
CA LEU A 18 -15.38 -12.52 18.92
C LEU A 18 -14.85 -13.32 17.74
N ASP A 19 -15.70 -14.11 17.10
CA ASP A 19 -15.37 -14.82 15.86
C ASP A 19 -15.61 -13.93 14.63
N VAL A 20 -14.80 -12.87 14.51
CA VAL A 20 -14.79 -11.95 13.38
C VAL A 20 -13.37 -11.77 12.87
N LYS A 21 -13.25 -11.52 11.55
CA LYS A 21 -11.96 -11.27 10.91
C LYS A 21 -11.82 -9.81 10.54
N VAL A 22 -10.63 -9.28 10.72
CA VAL A 22 -10.28 -7.90 10.42
C VAL A 22 -9.49 -7.85 9.13
N VAL A 23 -9.73 -6.84 8.30
CA VAL A 23 -8.96 -6.53 7.09
C VAL A 23 -8.64 -5.05 7.07
N GLY A 24 -7.48 -4.69 6.53
CA GLY A 24 -7.13 -3.26 6.50
C GLY A 24 -5.81 -2.95 5.79
N VAL A 25 -5.41 -1.71 5.97
CA VAL A 25 -4.16 -1.15 5.44
C VAL A 25 -3.36 -0.63 6.63
N GLY A 26 -2.06 -0.91 6.68
CA GLY A 26 -1.20 -0.40 7.75
C GLY A 26 0.21 -0.94 7.72
N THR A 27 1.00 -0.51 8.69
CA THR A 27 2.42 -0.86 8.77
C THR A 27 2.62 -2.28 9.29
N PRO A 28 3.59 -3.02 8.75
CA PRO A 28 3.85 -4.41 9.13
C PRO A 28 4.02 -4.59 10.64
N ASN A 29 4.84 -3.75 11.28
CA ASN A 29 5.13 -3.88 12.70
C ASN A 29 3.90 -3.81 13.60
N SER A 30 2.94 -2.94 13.27
CA SER A 30 1.71 -2.80 14.06
C SER A 30 0.70 -3.91 13.83
N PHE A 31 0.74 -4.57 12.68
CA PHE A 31 -0.20 -5.62 12.29
C PHE A 31 0.30 -7.03 12.59
N LYS A 32 1.62 -7.22 12.66
CA LYS A 32 2.26 -8.52 12.82
C LYS A 32 1.65 -9.41 13.90
N PRO A 33 1.42 -8.97 15.15
CA PRO A 33 0.83 -9.83 16.17
C PRO A 33 -0.52 -10.41 15.75
N TYR A 34 -1.35 -9.60 15.10
CA TYR A 34 -2.73 -9.96 14.73
C TYR A 34 -2.81 -10.73 13.40
N VAL A 35 -1.82 -10.56 12.52
CA VAL A 35 -1.67 -11.42 11.32
C VAL A 35 -1.21 -12.81 11.76
N MET A 36 -0.25 -12.89 12.68
CA MET A 36 0.25 -14.16 13.22
C MET A 36 -0.81 -14.91 14.03
N SER A 37 -1.67 -14.22 14.77
CA SER A 37 -2.82 -14.84 15.47
C SER A 37 -3.96 -15.24 14.53
N GLY A 38 -3.98 -14.72 13.30
CA GLY A 38 -5.05 -14.95 12.33
C GLY A 38 -6.31 -14.11 12.57
N THR A 39 -6.27 -13.13 13.47
CA THR A 39 -7.36 -12.17 13.69
C THR A 39 -7.45 -11.19 12.52
N ILE A 40 -6.29 -10.71 12.02
CA ILE A 40 -6.20 -9.97 10.78
C ILE A 40 -5.84 -10.94 9.65
N THR A 41 -6.72 -11.03 8.64
CA THR A 41 -6.58 -12.03 7.56
C THR A 41 -6.08 -11.44 6.24
N LYS A 42 -6.28 -10.14 6.03
CA LYS A 42 -5.79 -9.44 4.84
C LYS A 42 -5.31 -8.04 5.21
N VAL A 43 -4.07 -7.79 4.91
CA VAL A 43 -3.46 -6.46 5.00
C VAL A 43 -2.87 -6.13 3.65
N LYS A 44 -3.08 -4.91 3.18
CA LYS A 44 -2.39 -4.35 2.03
C LYS A 44 -1.56 -3.16 2.45
N LEU A 45 -0.45 -3.00 1.78
CA LEU A 45 0.48 -1.90 1.98
C LEU A 45 1.08 -1.53 0.63
N TRP A 46 1.61 -0.33 0.51
CA TRP A 46 2.59 0.05 -0.51
C TRP A 46 3.88 0.44 0.20
N ASP A 47 5.03 0.22 -0.43
CA ASP A 47 6.30 0.64 0.13
C ASP A 47 6.44 2.18 -0.01
N PRO A 48 6.49 2.93 1.10
CA PRO A 48 6.61 4.38 1.07
C PRO A 48 7.91 4.86 0.42
N LYS A 49 8.99 4.08 0.53
CA LYS A 49 10.28 4.39 -0.09
C LYS A 49 10.18 4.31 -1.61
N VAL A 50 9.58 3.24 -2.12
CA VAL A 50 9.42 3.04 -3.57
C VAL A 50 8.46 4.08 -4.15
N SER A 51 7.33 4.33 -3.48
CA SER A 51 6.38 5.35 -3.94
C SER A 51 6.99 6.76 -3.94
N GLY A 52 7.75 7.10 -2.91
CA GLY A 52 8.50 8.36 -2.83
C GLY A 52 9.53 8.50 -3.95
N TYR A 53 10.27 7.43 -4.25
CA TYR A 53 11.21 7.40 -5.37
C TYR A 53 10.50 7.64 -6.71
N VAL A 54 9.37 6.97 -6.96
CA VAL A 54 8.57 7.15 -8.19
C VAL A 54 8.08 8.58 -8.32
N MET A 55 7.59 9.19 -7.23
CA MET A 55 7.17 10.60 -7.23
C MET A 55 8.32 11.55 -7.61
N CYS A 56 9.50 11.36 -7.03
CA CYS A 56 10.68 12.17 -7.36
C CYS A 56 11.13 11.94 -8.80
N LYS A 57 11.12 10.69 -9.28
CA LYS A 57 11.45 10.36 -10.66
C LYS A 57 10.50 11.03 -11.63
N LEU A 58 9.20 10.91 -11.44
CA LEU A 58 8.19 11.57 -12.27
C LEU A 58 8.39 13.08 -12.32
N ALA A 59 8.67 13.71 -11.18
CA ALA A 59 8.96 15.14 -11.14
C ALA A 59 10.19 15.50 -11.95
N ALA A 60 11.26 14.69 -11.88
CA ALA A 60 12.48 14.91 -12.64
C ALA A 60 12.25 14.72 -14.15
N ASP A 61 11.50 13.69 -14.55
CA ASP A 61 11.16 13.40 -15.95
C ASP A 61 10.37 14.59 -16.56
N ILE A 62 9.36 15.08 -15.85
CA ILE A 62 8.55 16.23 -16.26
C ILE A 62 9.43 17.50 -16.41
N LEU A 63 10.33 17.75 -15.46
CA LEU A 63 11.25 18.89 -15.52
C LEU A 63 12.26 18.77 -16.66
N ALA A 64 12.63 17.56 -17.04
CA ALA A 64 13.48 17.27 -18.18
C ALA A 64 12.76 17.43 -19.54
N GLY A 65 11.44 17.64 -19.51
CA GLY A 65 10.62 17.78 -20.70
C GLY A 65 10.10 16.46 -21.27
N GLU A 66 10.18 15.37 -20.50
CA GLU A 66 9.59 14.10 -20.88
C GLU A 66 8.06 14.25 -20.98
N ASP A 67 7.51 13.76 -22.08
CA ASP A 67 6.06 13.75 -22.29
C ASP A 67 5.45 12.51 -21.62
N ILE A 68 4.72 12.72 -20.53
CA ILE A 68 3.97 11.67 -19.86
C ILE A 68 2.59 11.44 -20.49
N GLY A 69 2.27 12.14 -21.57
CA GLY A 69 1.00 12.05 -22.27
C GLY A 69 -0.19 12.45 -21.38
N ASP A 70 -1.29 11.73 -21.51
CA ASP A 70 -2.43 11.82 -20.59
C ASP A 70 -2.21 10.99 -19.30
N GLY A 71 -1.11 10.22 -19.24
CA GLY A 71 -0.72 9.40 -18.11
C GLY A 71 -1.35 8.00 -18.09
N GLU A 72 -2.27 7.70 -18.98
CA GLU A 72 -2.84 6.36 -19.06
C GLU A 72 -1.83 5.37 -19.67
N GLY A 73 -1.58 4.27 -18.94
CA GLY A 73 -0.57 3.29 -19.34
C GLY A 73 0.87 3.76 -19.16
N PHE A 74 1.11 4.88 -18.46
CA PHE A 74 2.45 5.41 -18.24
C PHE A 74 3.31 4.39 -17.46
N ASN A 75 4.53 4.18 -17.95
CA ASN A 75 5.52 3.31 -17.33
C ASN A 75 6.59 4.14 -16.63
N ALA A 76 6.60 4.12 -15.31
CA ALA A 76 7.63 4.80 -14.53
C ALA A 76 8.97 4.04 -14.47
N GLY A 77 9.06 2.82 -15.04
CA GLY A 77 10.27 1.99 -15.01
C GLY A 77 10.60 1.45 -13.62
N VAL A 78 9.60 1.32 -12.77
CA VAL A 78 9.73 0.83 -11.38
C VAL A 78 8.67 -0.24 -11.16
N GLU A 79 9.03 -1.33 -10.50
CA GLU A 79 8.12 -2.46 -10.22
C GLU A 79 6.85 -2.00 -9.51
N GLY A 80 5.70 -2.42 -10.02
CA GLY A 80 4.38 -1.99 -9.54
C GLY A 80 3.90 -0.63 -10.08
N TYR A 81 4.74 0.06 -10.89
CA TYR A 81 4.43 1.35 -11.50
C TYR A 81 4.69 1.35 -13.02
N GLU A 82 4.65 0.17 -13.65
CA GLU A 82 4.90 -0.01 -15.08
C GLU A 82 3.69 0.31 -15.95
N ASN A 83 2.50 0.29 -15.36
CA ASN A 83 1.26 0.56 -16.07
C ASN A 83 0.34 1.41 -15.19
N MET A 84 0.68 2.68 -15.05
CA MET A 84 -0.09 3.62 -14.23
C MET A 84 -1.36 4.05 -14.96
N SER A 85 -2.40 4.36 -14.21
CA SER A 85 -3.66 4.86 -14.75
C SER A 85 -3.99 6.26 -14.25
N LEU A 86 -4.76 7.01 -15.03
CA LEU A 86 -5.32 8.27 -14.56
C LEU A 86 -6.50 8.04 -13.63
N SER A 87 -6.54 8.81 -12.55
CA SER A 87 -7.69 8.83 -11.67
C SER A 87 -8.87 9.55 -12.35
N ASN A 88 -10.01 8.86 -12.45
CA ASN A 88 -11.23 9.46 -12.94
C ASN A 88 -11.66 10.65 -12.06
N GLY A 89 -11.78 11.82 -12.66
CA GLY A 89 -12.25 13.05 -12.03
C GLY A 89 -11.19 13.89 -11.33
N ILE A 90 -9.93 13.44 -11.29
CA ILE A 90 -8.80 14.24 -10.77
C ILE A 90 -7.78 14.36 -11.88
N ASN A 91 -7.73 15.54 -12.52
CA ASN A 91 -6.76 15.81 -13.57
C ASN A 91 -5.32 15.65 -13.05
N ARG A 92 -4.49 14.90 -13.80
CA ARG A 92 -3.07 14.72 -13.53
C ARG A 92 -2.74 13.95 -12.24
N CYS A 93 -3.62 13.08 -11.79
CA CYS A 93 -3.34 12.15 -10.71
C CYS A 93 -3.06 10.76 -11.30
N LEU A 94 -1.82 10.30 -11.22
CA LEU A 94 -1.43 8.96 -11.65
C LEU A 94 -1.58 7.98 -10.49
N ILE A 95 -2.15 6.82 -10.77
CA ILE A 95 -2.35 5.75 -9.81
C ILE A 95 -1.42 4.60 -10.16
N GLY A 96 -0.52 4.25 -9.25
CA GLY A 96 0.28 3.03 -9.32
C GLY A 96 -0.44 1.86 -8.65
N GLN A 97 -0.06 0.64 -8.99
CA GLN A 97 -0.66 -0.60 -8.46
C GLN A 97 0.38 -1.45 -7.72
N ALA A 98 1.22 -0.81 -6.91
CA ALA A 98 2.29 -1.46 -6.15
C ALA A 98 1.80 -1.98 -4.79
N ASP A 99 0.68 -2.69 -4.78
CA ASP A 99 0.13 -3.29 -3.55
C ASP A 99 0.99 -4.47 -3.08
N ILE A 100 1.42 -4.42 -1.83
CA ILE A 100 2.09 -5.52 -1.13
C ILE A 100 1.06 -6.20 -0.23
N PRO A 101 0.63 -7.42 -0.54
CA PRO A 101 -0.19 -8.20 0.39
C PRO A 101 0.70 -8.73 1.52
N LEU A 102 0.41 -8.34 2.76
CA LEU A 102 1.11 -8.88 3.93
C LEU A 102 0.41 -10.16 4.41
N THR A 103 1.21 -11.19 4.60
CA THR A 103 0.81 -12.53 5.04
C THR A 103 1.70 -13.00 6.19
N THR A 104 1.36 -14.13 6.80
CA THR A 104 2.22 -14.78 7.80
C THR A 104 3.60 -15.15 7.25
N ASP A 105 3.72 -15.35 5.94
CA ASP A 105 4.95 -15.85 5.31
C ASP A 105 5.93 -14.72 4.99
N ASN A 106 5.42 -13.48 4.78
CA ASN A 106 6.27 -12.37 4.32
C ASN A 106 6.30 -11.17 5.27
N ILE A 107 5.46 -11.12 6.31
CA ILE A 107 5.37 -9.93 7.17
C ILE A 107 6.68 -9.62 7.90
N ASP A 108 7.53 -10.63 8.10
CA ASP A 108 8.84 -10.51 8.74
C ASP A 108 9.91 -9.86 7.85
N GLU A 109 9.65 -9.77 6.55
CA GLU A 109 10.55 -9.12 5.58
C GLU A 109 10.45 -7.59 5.62
N TYR A 110 9.41 -7.07 6.27
CA TYR A 110 9.11 -5.64 6.34
C TYR A 110 9.25 -5.14 7.77
N ASP A 111 10.21 -4.26 8.01
CA ASP A 111 10.51 -3.67 9.33
C ASP A 111 10.26 -2.16 9.32
N PHE A 112 8.99 -1.77 9.29
CA PHE A 112 8.56 -0.37 9.41
C PHE A 112 7.10 -0.22 9.85
#